data_1915acb2da31f9ab6f3261b515e3a79c
#
_entry.id   1915acb2da31f9ab6f3261b515e3a79c
#
_cell.length_a   1.000
_cell.length_b   1.000
_cell.length_c   1.000
_cell.angle_alpha   90.00
_cell.angle_beta   90.00
_cell.angle_gamma   90.00
#
_symmetry.space_group_name_H-M   'P 1'
#
loop_
_entity.id
_entity.type
_entity.pdbx_description
1 polymer ?
#
loop_
_entity_poly.entity_id
_entity_poly.type
_entity_poly.pdbx_seq_one_letter_code
_entity_poly.pdbx_strand_id
1 'polypeptide(L)'
;MSIRSIIFDLGGVLLIDRPAESVRRFDRLGFIEARGLLSPYPEEGLFPDLEVGRISKEQFRDIVRTTYGRDLTIDEITWALAGYAGEVELYKLDHLRTRLSGYRLFLATNTNAFLYDLYRSPHFLPSGESLECYFERCYASHLLHIKKPDPRFYHLILDENHLDPRETLYIDDREENVAAARELGLITLRPANGSDWRPALERLLSHE
;
A
#
# COMPACT_ATOMS: atom_id res chain seq x y z
N MET A 1 -20.11 19.65 -4.57
CA MET A 1 -20.18 18.52 -3.61
C MET A 1 -18.93 18.58 -2.78
N SER A 2 -19.07 18.58 -1.46
CA SER A 2 -17.90 18.77 -0.56
C SER A 2 -17.26 17.44 -0.25
N ILE A 3 -15.94 17.30 -0.48
CA ILE A 3 -15.17 16.12 -0.08
C ILE A 3 -15.10 16.09 1.45
N ARG A 4 -15.47 14.97 2.06
CA ARG A 4 -15.46 14.75 3.51
C ARG A 4 -14.49 13.68 3.95
N SER A 5 -14.18 12.76 3.05
CA SER A 5 -13.32 11.61 3.32
C SER A 5 -12.28 11.44 2.23
N ILE A 6 -11.08 11.00 2.61
CA ILE A 6 -9.99 10.74 1.68
C ILE A 6 -9.40 9.37 1.98
N ILE A 7 -9.33 8.53 0.95
CA ILE A 7 -8.70 7.21 0.99
C ILE A 7 -7.39 7.31 0.24
N PHE A 8 -6.29 7.01 0.91
CA PHE A 8 -4.94 7.03 0.34
C PHE A 8 -4.45 5.61 0.06
N ASP A 9 -3.82 5.40 -1.09
CA ASP A 9 -2.87 4.31 -1.22
C ASP A 9 -1.57 4.65 -0.46
N LEU A 10 -0.77 3.63 -0.21
CA LEU A 10 0.52 3.74 0.45
C LEU A 10 1.66 3.85 -0.55
N GLY A 11 1.86 2.80 -1.34
CA GLY A 11 2.91 2.73 -2.35
C GLY A 11 2.65 3.71 -3.50
N GLY A 12 3.70 4.37 -3.98
CA GLY A 12 3.57 5.39 -5.03
C GLY A 12 2.95 6.71 -4.59
N VAL A 13 2.19 6.74 -3.49
CA VAL A 13 1.47 7.91 -2.97
C VAL A 13 2.16 8.51 -1.74
N LEU A 14 2.30 7.76 -0.67
CA LEU A 14 2.95 8.19 0.58
C LEU A 14 4.41 7.69 0.67
N LEU A 15 4.69 6.57 0.04
CA LEU A 15 6.01 5.98 -0.13
C LEU A 15 6.37 5.98 -1.62
N ILE A 16 7.66 5.99 -1.92
CA ILE A 16 8.14 5.77 -3.28
C ILE A 16 8.32 4.26 -3.50
N ASP A 17 7.58 3.67 -4.43
CA ASP A 17 7.75 2.27 -4.77
C ASP A 17 9.05 2.03 -5.54
N ARG A 18 9.85 1.09 -5.06
CA ARG A 18 11.15 0.69 -5.62
C ARG A 18 11.26 -0.83 -5.82
N PRO A 19 10.44 -1.44 -6.69
CA PRO A 19 10.43 -2.90 -6.84
C PRO A 19 11.79 -3.48 -7.23
N ALA A 20 12.57 -2.76 -8.03
CA ALA A 20 13.91 -3.18 -8.42
C ALA A 20 14.88 -3.31 -7.23
N GLU A 21 14.67 -2.55 -6.15
CA GLU A 21 15.52 -2.69 -4.95
C GLU A 21 15.19 -3.96 -4.17
N SER A 22 13.92 -4.34 -4.06
CA SER A 22 13.53 -5.61 -3.46
C SER A 22 14.15 -6.79 -4.23
N VAL A 23 14.07 -6.76 -5.57
CA VAL A 23 14.72 -7.79 -6.43
C VAL A 23 16.22 -7.84 -6.15
N ARG A 24 16.93 -6.69 -6.13
CA ARG A 24 18.37 -6.66 -5.83
C ARG A 24 18.72 -7.25 -4.45
N ARG A 25 17.87 -7.02 -3.45
CA ARG A 25 18.09 -7.56 -2.10
C ARG A 25 17.88 -9.07 -2.07
N PHE A 26 16.88 -9.60 -2.75
CA PHE A 26 16.71 -11.05 -2.91
C PHE A 26 17.87 -11.68 -3.69
N ASP A 27 18.38 -11.03 -4.74
CA ASP A 27 19.56 -11.49 -5.47
C ASP A 27 20.79 -11.62 -4.54
N ARG A 28 21.01 -10.64 -3.63
CA ARG A 28 22.11 -10.69 -2.64
C ARG A 28 21.96 -11.83 -1.65
N LEU A 29 20.73 -12.25 -1.35
CA LEU A 29 20.43 -13.41 -0.51
C LEU A 29 20.47 -14.74 -1.29
N GLY A 30 20.81 -14.69 -2.59
CA GLY A 30 20.87 -15.86 -3.46
C GLY A 30 19.51 -16.34 -3.98
N PHE A 31 18.42 -15.63 -3.69
CA PHE A 31 17.08 -15.96 -4.21
C PHE A 31 16.86 -15.23 -5.55
N ILE A 32 17.59 -15.64 -6.57
CA ILE A 32 17.57 -15.02 -7.90
C ILE A 32 16.24 -15.22 -8.65
N GLU A 33 15.52 -16.29 -8.32
CA GLU A 33 14.21 -16.61 -8.86
C GLU A 33 13.15 -15.54 -8.51
N ALA A 34 13.35 -14.80 -7.42
CA ALA A 34 12.50 -13.68 -7.01
C ALA A 34 12.33 -12.63 -8.12
N ARG A 35 13.31 -12.47 -8.99
CA ARG A 35 13.24 -11.55 -10.14
C ARG A 35 12.05 -11.88 -11.05
N GLY A 36 11.86 -13.13 -11.44
CA GLY A 36 10.74 -13.57 -12.29
C GLY A 36 9.41 -13.65 -11.54
N LEU A 37 9.44 -13.72 -10.19
CA LEU A 37 8.27 -13.79 -9.34
C LEU A 37 7.71 -12.42 -8.93
N LEU A 38 8.55 -11.36 -9.02
CA LEU A 38 8.19 -9.99 -8.65
C LEU A 38 8.00 -9.06 -9.87
N SER A 39 8.51 -9.42 -11.04
CA SER A 39 8.48 -8.55 -12.22
C SER A 39 8.43 -9.36 -13.54
N PRO A 40 7.45 -9.10 -14.42
CA PRO A 40 6.29 -8.21 -14.21
C PRO A 40 5.44 -8.71 -13.04
N TYR A 41 4.66 -7.84 -12.42
CA TYR A 41 3.86 -8.21 -11.25
C TYR A 41 2.79 -9.26 -11.64
N PRO A 42 2.91 -10.53 -11.21
CA PRO A 42 1.98 -11.57 -11.63
C PRO A 42 0.65 -11.47 -10.88
N GLU A 43 -0.42 -11.96 -11.49
CA GLU A 43 -1.73 -12.05 -10.82
C GLU A 43 -1.80 -13.22 -9.83
N GLU A 44 -1.04 -14.29 -10.10
CA GLU A 44 -1.00 -15.52 -9.31
C GLU A 44 0.43 -15.92 -8.97
N GLY A 45 0.60 -16.69 -7.89
CA GLY A 45 1.87 -17.23 -7.46
C GLY A 45 2.29 -16.77 -6.07
N LEU A 46 3.55 -17.03 -5.72
CA LEU A 46 4.08 -16.91 -4.36
C LEU A 46 3.87 -15.52 -3.73
N PHE A 47 4.21 -14.45 -4.44
CA PHE A 47 4.06 -13.09 -3.91
C PHE A 47 2.61 -12.60 -3.92
N PRO A 48 1.80 -12.81 -4.97
CA PRO A 48 0.36 -12.56 -4.92
C PRO A 48 -0.38 -13.30 -3.83
N ASP A 49 -0.03 -14.56 -3.54
CA ASP A 49 -0.63 -15.33 -2.46
C ASP A 49 -0.29 -14.76 -1.08
N LEU A 50 0.95 -14.27 -0.92
CA LEU A 50 1.36 -13.56 0.29
C LEU A 50 0.62 -12.21 0.43
N GLU A 51 0.42 -11.48 -0.67
CA GLU A 51 -0.25 -10.17 -0.70
C GLU A 51 -1.74 -10.24 -0.35
N VAL A 52 -2.40 -11.34 -0.67
CA VAL A 52 -3.80 -11.56 -0.27
C VAL A 52 -3.92 -12.44 0.98
N GLY A 53 -2.82 -12.72 1.67
CA GLY A 53 -2.81 -13.49 2.91
C GLY A 53 -3.24 -14.95 2.76
N ARG A 54 -3.16 -15.55 1.56
CA ARG A 54 -3.38 -16.99 1.37
C ARG A 54 -2.29 -17.82 2.03
N ILE A 55 -1.10 -17.26 2.17
CA ILE A 55 0.04 -17.87 2.86
C ILE A 55 0.57 -16.91 3.93
N SER A 56 1.03 -17.49 5.05
CA SER A 56 1.69 -16.75 6.14
C SER A 56 3.16 -16.48 5.81
N LYS A 57 3.83 -15.68 6.66
CA LYS A 57 5.29 -15.44 6.57
C LYS A 57 6.07 -16.75 6.65
N GLU A 58 5.68 -17.63 7.56
CA GLU A 58 6.33 -18.93 7.77
C GLU A 58 6.12 -19.84 6.56
N GLN A 59 4.91 -19.90 6.02
CA GLN A 59 4.60 -20.67 4.81
C GLN A 59 5.39 -20.13 3.60
N PHE A 60 5.46 -18.80 3.45
CA PHE A 60 6.28 -18.18 2.39
C PHE A 60 7.75 -18.61 2.52
N ARG A 61 8.35 -18.48 3.71
CA ARG A 61 9.72 -18.91 3.98
C ARG A 61 9.90 -20.41 3.68
N ASP A 62 8.99 -21.27 4.11
CA ASP A 62 9.06 -22.70 3.91
C ASP A 62 8.95 -23.08 2.41
N ILE A 63 8.12 -22.38 1.63
CA ILE A 63 8.06 -22.55 0.17
C ILE A 63 9.38 -22.11 -0.47
N VAL A 64 9.95 -20.97 -0.06
CA VAL A 64 11.27 -20.50 -0.55
C VAL A 64 12.35 -21.55 -0.29
N ARG A 65 12.37 -22.15 0.91
CA ARG A 65 13.30 -23.20 1.27
C ARG A 65 13.09 -24.48 0.47
N THR A 66 11.85 -24.98 0.40
CA THR A 66 11.58 -26.32 -0.18
C THR A 66 11.53 -26.30 -1.70
N THR A 67 11.01 -25.24 -2.30
CA THR A 67 10.84 -25.14 -3.75
C THR A 67 12.05 -24.55 -4.45
N TYR A 68 12.70 -23.56 -3.83
CA TYR A 68 13.81 -22.83 -4.44
C TYR A 68 15.16 -23.15 -3.81
N GLY A 69 15.18 -23.98 -2.74
CA GLY A 69 16.43 -24.38 -2.08
C GLY A 69 17.15 -23.23 -1.35
N ARG A 70 16.40 -22.20 -0.92
CA ARG A 70 16.95 -21.02 -0.24
C ARG A 70 16.49 -20.98 1.22
N ASP A 71 17.41 -21.22 2.13
CA ASP A 71 17.13 -21.21 3.57
C ASP A 71 17.30 -19.80 4.12
N LEU A 72 16.27 -18.97 3.92
CA LEU A 72 16.22 -17.58 4.36
C LEU A 72 15.46 -17.47 5.68
N THR A 73 15.94 -16.60 6.56
CA THR A 73 15.24 -16.21 7.79
C THR A 73 14.09 -15.24 7.49
N ILE A 74 13.16 -15.13 8.43
CA ILE A 74 12.07 -14.13 8.37
C ILE A 74 12.63 -12.70 8.26
N ASP A 75 13.71 -12.39 8.98
CA ASP A 75 14.35 -11.08 8.98
C ASP A 75 15.02 -10.77 7.62
N GLU A 76 15.68 -11.75 6.99
CA GLU A 76 16.25 -11.59 5.66
C GLU A 76 15.17 -11.35 4.60
N ILE A 77 14.07 -12.09 4.65
CA ILE A 77 12.93 -11.90 3.76
C ILE A 77 12.31 -10.50 3.99
N THR A 78 12.12 -10.12 5.25
CA THR A 78 11.62 -8.79 5.61
C THR A 78 12.53 -7.70 5.08
N TRP A 79 13.85 -7.83 5.24
CA TRP A 79 14.84 -6.89 4.71
C TRP A 79 14.77 -6.80 3.18
N ALA A 80 14.63 -7.93 2.50
CA ALA A 80 14.54 -7.95 1.05
C ALA A 80 13.25 -7.28 0.55
N LEU A 81 12.10 -7.62 1.15
CA LEU A 81 10.82 -7.01 0.82
C LEU A 81 10.77 -5.52 1.17
N ALA A 82 11.38 -5.09 2.29
CA ALA A 82 11.48 -3.69 2.67
C ALA A 82 12.21 -2.82 1.61
N GLY A 83 12.97 -3.44 0.70
CA GLY A 83 13.51 -2.75 -0.47
C GLY A 83 12.45 -2.21 -1.42
N TYR A 84 11.26 -2.79 -1.42
CA TYR A 84 10.13 -2.30 -2.24
C TYR A 84 9.66 -0.93 -1.76
N ALA A 85 9.56 -0.76 -0.45
CA ALA A 85 9.23 0.52 0.15
C ALA A 85 10.47 1.44 0.11
N GLY A 86 10.38 2.52 -0.62
CA GLY A 86 11.37 3.58 -0.59
C GLY A 86 11.28 4.40 0.70
N GLU A 87 11.89 5.57 0.68
CA GLU A 87 11.82 6.49 1.80
C GLU A 87 10.40 7.03 1.98
N VAL A 88 10.00 7.17 3.25
CA VAL A 88 8.77 7.88 3.60
C VAL A 88 8.98 9.36 3.34
N GLU A 89 8.11 9.94 2.56
CA GLU A 89 8.14 11.37 2.32
C GLU A 89 7.45 12.12 3.48
N LEU A 90 8.20 12.37 4.55
CA LEU A 90 7.68 12.92 5.81
C LEU A 90 6.83 14.18 5.64
N TYR A 91 7.12 15.02 4.65
CA TYR A 91 6.34 16.22 4.34
C TYR A 91 4.90 15.90 3.90
N LYS A 92 4.67 14.70 3.32
CA LYS A 92 3.32 14.22 2.99
C LYS A 92 2.57 13.83 4.25
N LEU A 93 3.23 13.13 5.18
CA LEU A 93 2.62 12.79 6.47
C LEU A 93 2.31 14.03 7.31
N ASP A 94 3.22 15.03 7.32
CA ASP A 94 2.96 16.32 7.95
C ASP A 94 1.73 17.02 7.36
N HIS A 95 1.57 16.97 6.02
CA HIS A 95 0.41 17.50 5.34
C HIS A 95 -0.91 16.83 5.78
N LEU A 96 -0.91 15.49 5.97
CA LEU A 96 -2.07 14.78 6.51
C LEU A 96 -2.50 15.36 7.86
N ARG A 97 -1.54 15.59 8.77
CA ARG A 97 -1.82 16.10 10.12
C ARG A 97 -2.22 17.57 10.15
N THR A 98 -1.57 18.39 9.34
CA THR A 98 -1.71 19.86 9.47
C THR A 98 -2.79 20.44 8.56
N ARG A 99 -2.96 19.88 7.36
CA ARG A 99 -3.86 20.42 6.34
C ARG A 99 -5.13 19.61 6.16
N LEU A 100 -5.08 18.32 6.47
CA LEU A 100 -6.21 17.40 6.25
C LEU A 100 -6.88 16.96 7.56
N SER A 101 -6.58 17.58 8.69
CA SER A 101 -7.15 17.25 10.01
C SER A 101 -8.68 17.41 10.10
N GLY A 102 -9.31 18.13 9.17
CA GLY A 102 -10.77 18.27 9.05
C GLY A 102 -11.46 17.16 8.25
N TYR A 103 -10.70 16.26 7.64
CA TYR A 103 -11.20 15.17 6.82
C TYR A 103 -11.06 13.83 7.54
N ARG A 104 -11.93 12.88 7.19
CA ARG A 104 -11.74 11.48 7.59
C ARG A 104 -10.72 10.84 6.68
N LEU A 105 -9.63 10.33 7.22
CA LEU A 105 -8.52 9.77 6.46
C LEU A 105 -8.45 8.25 6.61
N PHE A 106 -8.35 7.54 5.50
CA PHE A 106 -8.26 6.10 5.43
C PHE A 106 -7.04 5.67 4.61
N LEU A 107 -6.44 4.54 4.97
CA LEU A 107 -5.40 3.90 4.20
C LEU A 107 -5.95 2.64 3.52
N ALA A 108 -5.69 2.48 2.22
CA ALA A 108 -6.10 1.34 1.40
C ALA A 108 -4.91 0.80 0.62
N THR A 109 -4.26 -0.28 1.08
CA THR A 109 -2.99 -0.73 0.51
C THR A 109 -3.00 -2.21 0.11
N ASN A 110 -2.48 -2.50 -1.09
CA ASN A 110 -2.07 -3.84 -1.47
C ASN A 110 -0.70 -4.11 -0.85
N THR A 111 -0.66 -4.98 0.16
CA THR A 111 0.55 -5.26 0.91
C THR A 111 0.51 -6.64 1.55
N ASN A 112 1.61 -7.06 2.12
CA ASN A 112 1.75 -8.36 2.76
C ASN A 112 2.15 -8.23 4.24
N ALA A 113 2.08 -9.34 4.98
CA ALA A 113 2.33 -9.36 6.41
C ALA A 113 3.74 -8.88 6.82
N PHE A 114 4.77 -9.09 5.98
CA PHE A 114 6.11 -8.61 6.28
C PHE A 114 6.20 -7.09 6.25
N LEU A 115 5.69 -6.48 5.18
CA LEU A 115 5.71 -5.03 5.01
C LEU A 115 4.73 -4.33 5.95
N TYR A 116 3.55 -4.89 6.16
CA TYR A 116 2.55 -4.29 7.03
C TYR A 116 3.02 -4.24 8.48
N ASP A 117 3.66 -5.31 8.99
CA ASP A 117 4.26 -5.31 10.33
C ASP A 117 5.39 -4.26 10.43
N LEU A 118 6.19 -4.09 9.36
CA LEU A 118 7.19 -3.04 9.30
C LEU A 118 6.57 -1.64 9.39
N TYR A 119 5.51 -1.35 8.62
CA TYR A 119 4.83 -0.05 8.62
C TYR A 119 4.17 0.29 9.96
N ARG A 120 3.75 -0.71 10.71
CA ARG A 120 3.20 -0.57 12.06
C ARG A 120 4.27 -0.44 13.15
N SER A 121 5.50 -0.82 12.82
CA SER A 121 6.62 -0.78 13.76
C SER A 121 6.96 0.66 14.15
N PRO A 122 7.29 0.93 15.44
CA PRO A 122 7.78 2.23 15.88
C PRO A 122 9.16 2.59 15.30
N HIS A 123 9.81 1.65 14.61
CA HIS A 123 11.10 1.88 13.96
C HIS A 123 10.97 2.31 12.50
N PHE A 124 9.75 2.32 11.96
CA PHE A 124 9.52 2.67 10.56
C PHE A 124 9.58 4.18 10.32
N LEU A 125 8.94 4.96 11.18
CA LEU A 125 8.97 6.41 11.11
C LEU A 125 9.99 7.00 12.09
N PRO A 126 10.71 8.07 11.72
CA PRO A 126 11.64 8.75 12.63
C PRO A 126 10.96 9.29 13.91
N SER A 127 9.65 9.53 13.87
CA SER A 127 8.87 9.96 15.03
C SER A 127 8.68 8.86 16.08
N GLY A 128 8.94 7.60 15.75
CA GLY A 128 8.64 6.45 16.61
C GLY A 128 7.16 6.06 16.64
N GLU A 129 6.32 6.70 15.82
CA GLU A 129 4.90 6.38 15.72
C GLU A 129 4.65 5.32 14.64
N SER A 130 3.58 4.55 14.79
CA SER A 130 3.07 3.71 13.71
C SER A 130 2.50 4.57 12.59
N LEU A 131 2.66 4.13 11.34
CA LEU A 131 2.03 4.77 10.19
C LEU A 131 0.48 4.81 10.32
N GLU A 132 -0.11 3.84 11.01
CA GLU A 132 -1.56 3.79 11.23
C GLU A 132 -2.10 5.00 12.02
N CYS A 133 -1.25 5.68 12.82
CA CYS A 133 -1.66 6.85 13.62
C CYS A 133 -2.11 8.06 12.77
N TYR A 134 -1.87 8.03 11.47
CA TYR A 134 -2.28 9.08 10.53
C TYR A 134 -3.69 8.87 9.96
N PHE A 135 -4.32 7.72 10.22
CA PHE A 135 -5.56 7.32 9.61
C PHE A 135 -6.59 6.91 10.65
N GLU A 136 -7.86 7.14 10.35
CA GLU A 136 -8.98 6.65 11.14
C GLU A 136 -9.02 5.11 11.10
N ARG A 137 -8.74 4.54 9.93
CA ARG A 137 -8.66 3.09 9.72
C ARG A 137 -7.76 2.73 8.54
N CYS A 138 -7.11 1.58 8.63
CA CYS A 138 -6.22 1.04 7.61
C CYS A 138 -6.77 -0.28 7.06
N TYR A 139 -6.77 -0.41 5.74
CA TYR A 139 -7.23 -1.57 4.99
C TYR A 139 -6.07 -2.17 4.21
N ALA A 140 -5.63 -3.36 4.61
CA ALA A 140 -4.50 -4.07 4.02
C ALA A 140 -4.97 -5.36 3.37
N SER A 141 -4.61 -5.58 2.12
CA SER A 141 -5.09 -6.69 1.29
C SER A 141 -4.92 -8.06 1.94
N HIS A 142 -3.76 -8.31 2.59
CA HIS A 142 -3.47 -9.60 3.22
C HIS A 142 -4.36 -9.90 4.43
N LEU A 143 -4.91 -8.88 5.11
CA LEU A 143 -5.86 -9.04 6.22
C LEU A 143 -7.29 -9.26 5.72
N LEU A 144 -7.61 -8.69 4.56
CA LEU A 144 -8.95 -8.73 3.97
C LEU A 144 -9.15 -9.92 3.02
N HIS A 145 -8.07 -10.59 2.61
CA HIS A 145 -8.05 -11.66 1.60
C HIS A 145 -8.60 -11.22 0.23
N ILE A 146 -8.63 -9.93 -0.01
CA ILE A 146 -8.97 -9.28 -1.28
C ILE A 146 -8.01 -8.11 -1.52
N LYS A 147 -7.77 -7.77 -2.78
CA LYS A 147 -6.88 -6.66 -3.13
C LYS A 147 -7.49 -5.76 -4.20
N LYS A 148 -7.06 -4.52 -4.26
CA LYS A 148 -7.34 -3.60 -5.36
C LYS A 148 -6.79 -4.21 -6.67
N PRO A 149 -7.48 -4.10 -7.82
CA PRO A 149 -8.68 -3.29 -8.08
C PRO A 149 -10.03 -4.02 -7.88
N ASP A 150 -10.11 -5.12 -7.13
CA ASP A 150 -11.38 -5.81 -6.88
C ASP A 150 -12.42 -4.84 -6.27
N PRO A 151 -13.60 -4.65 -6.87
CA PRO A 151 -14.63 -3.73 -6.36
C PRO A 151 -15.05 -3.99 -4.92
N ARG A 152 -14.97 -5.25 -4.46
CA ARG A 152 -15.32 -5.64 -3.08
C ARG A 152 -14.40 -4.96 -2.06
N PHE A 153 -13.15 -4.68 -2.42
CA PHE A 153 -12.21 -3.98 -1.55
C PHE A 153 -12.69 -2.55 -1.23
N TYR A 154 -13.17 -1.84 -2.24
CA TYR A 154 -13.70 -0.47 -2.09
C TYR A 154 -15.05 -0.46 -1.38
N HIS A 155 -15.96 -1.36 -1.75
CA HIS A 155 -17.26 -1.51 -1.08
C HIS A 155 -17.09 -1.73 0.42
N LEU A 156 -16.16 -2.59 0.83
CA LEU A 156 -15.87 -2.83 2.25
C LEU A 156 -15.54 -1.52 2.98
N ILE A 157 -14.67 -0.69 2.41
CA ILE A 157 -14.27 0.59 3.03
C ILE A 157 -15.46 1.54 3.11
N LEU A 158 -16.22 1.67 2.02
CA LEU A 158 -17.37 2.56 1.94
C LEU A 158 -18.46 2.16 2.93
N ASP A 159 -18.82 0.88 2.98
CA ASP A 159 -19.90 0.34 3.79
C ASP A 159 -19.56 0.39 5.29
N GLU A 160 -18.35 -0.08 5.69
CA GLU A 160 -17.93 -0.11 7.09
C GLU A 160 -17.82 1.28 7.71
N ASN A 161 -17.52 2.32 6.91
CA ASN A 161 -17.35 3.68 7.40
C ASN A 161 -18.50 4.61 7.03
N HIS A 162 -19.54 4.08 6.39
CA HIS A 162 -20.72 4.84 5.93
C HIS A 162 -20.33 6.05 5.05
N LEU A 163 -19.45 5.81 4.06
CA LEU A 163 -18.95 6.85 3.16
C LEU A 163 -19.85 6.97 1.92
N ASP A 164 -20.19 8.21 1.55
CA ASP A 164 -20.78 8.48 0.23
C ASP A 164 -19.62 8.55 -0.80
N PRO A 165 -19.62 7.71 -1.86
CA PRO A 165 -18.59 7.77 -2.88
C PRO A 165 -18.39 9.16 -3.49
N ARG A 166 -19.47 9.93 -3.63
CA ARG A 166 -19.47 11.28 -4.22
C ARG A 166 -18.84 12.35 -3.31
N GLU A 167 -18.67 12.05 -2.01
CA GLU A 167 -18.00 12.89 -1.02
C GLU A 167 -16.67 12.29 -0.56
N THR A 168 -16.20 11.23 -1.26
CA THR A 168 -14.98 10.49 -0.93
C THR A 168 -13.99 10.59 -2.07
N LEU A 169 -12.80 11.11 -1.76
CA LEU A 169 -11.66 11.16 -2.69
C LEU A 169 -10.79 9.92 -2.49
N TYR A 170 -10.44 9.26 -3.58
CA TYR A 170 -9.49 8.16 -3.63
C TYR A 170 -8.20 8.57 -4.35
N ILE A 171 -7.05 8.36 -3.72
CA ILE A 171 -5.73 8.73 -4.25
C ILE A 171 -4.87 7.47 -4.40
N ASP A 172 -4.50 7.14 -5.64
CA ASP A 172 -3.71 5.94 -5.98
C ASP A 172 -2.93 6.20 -7.27
N ASP A 173 -1.71 5.70 -7.40
CA ASP A 173 -0.84 5.93 -8.57
C ASP A 173 -1.15 4.99 -9.74
N ARG A 174 -1.88 3.89 -9.49
CA ARG A 174 -2.21 2.87 -10.47
C ARG A 174 -3.53 3.15 -11.16
N GLU A 175 -3.50 3.17 -12.50
CA GLU A 175 -4.70 3.44 -13.32
C GLU A 175 -5.81 2.42 -13.08
N GLU A 176 -5.47 1.13 -12.96
CA GLU A 176 -6.45 0.08 -12.73
C GLU A 176 -7.23 0.27 -11.41
N ASN A 177 -6.56 0.72 -10.36
CA ASN A 177 -7.19 1.00 -9.06
C ASN A 177 -8.08 2.25 -9.13
N VAL A 178 -7.57 3.30 -9.78
CA VAL A 178 -8.31 4.56 -9.97
C VAL A 178 -9.55 4.35 -10.84
N ALA A 179 -9.44 3.55 -11.91
CA ALA A 179 -10.57 3.23 -12.79
C ALA A 179 -11.67 2.48 -12.02
N ALA A 180 -11.31 1.44 -11.25
CA ALA A 180 -12.26 0.69 -10.44
C ALA A 180 -12.97 1.58 -9.39
N ALA A 181 -12.22 2.47 -8.72
CA ALA A 181 -12.80 3.42 -7.76
C ALA A 181 -13.78 4.40 -8.44
N ARG A 182 -13.43 4.89 -9.65
CA ARG A 182 -14.26 5.81 -10.43
C ARG A 182 -15.58 5.17 -10.88
N GLU A 183 -15.56 3.89 -11.26
CA GLU A 183 -16.76 3.13 -11.63
C GLU A 183 -17.74 3.01 -10.45
N LEU A 184 -17.26 3.06 -9.21
CA LEU A 184 -18.08 3.08 -7.99
C LEU A 184 -18.53 4.49 -7.58
N GLY A 185 -18.18 5.51 -8.36
CA GLY A 185 -18.59 6.90 -8.15
C GLY A 185 -17.69 7.71 -7.22
N LEU A 186 -16.51 7.19 -6.82
CA LEU A 186 -15.55 7.96 -6.05
C LEU A 186 -14.93 9.08 -6.88
N ILE A 187 -14.63 10.19 -6.24
CA ILE A 187 -13.74 11.22 -6.79
C ILE A 187 -12.33 10.64 -6.78
N THR A 188 -11.55 10.85 -7.84
CA THR A 188 -10.24 10.20 -7.94
C THR A 188 -9.12 11.18 -8.26
N LEU A 189 -7.94 10.94 -7.67
CA LEU A 189 -6.69 11.63 -8.00
C LEU A 189 -5.60 10.59 -8.26
N ARG A 190 -4.96 10.66 -9.43
CA ARG A 190 -3.87 9.77 -9.81
C ARG A 190 -2.54 10.52 -9.91
N PRO A 191 -1.72 10.56 -8.86
CA PRO A 191 -0.36 11.05 -8.95
C PRO A 191 0.55 10.04 -9.66
N ALA A 192 1.69 10.48 -10.17
CA ALA A 192 2.77 9.57 -10.53
C ALA A 192 3.48 9.05 -9.26
N ASN A 193 4.04 7.83 -9.33
CA ASN A 193 4.81 7.24 -8.22
C ASN A 193 5.82 8.23 -7.63
N GLY A 194 5.69 8.52 -6.34
CA GLY A 194 6.55 9.42 -5.58
C GLY A 194 6.42 10.91 -5.92
N SER A 195 5.46 11.31 -6.78
CA SER A 195 5.26 12.73 -7.06
C SER A 195 4.60 13.47 -5.88
N ASP A 196 4.78 14.78 -5.83
CA ASP A 196 4.08 15.65 -4.87
C ASP A 196 2.64 15.91 -5.33
N TRP A 197 1.70 15.17 -4.75
CA TRP A 197 0.27 15.27 -5.07
C TRP A 197 -0.44 16.44 -4.36
N ARG A 198 0.19 17.07 -3.36
CA ARG A 198 -0.46 18.11 -2.53
C ARG A 198 -1.03 19.28 -3.34
N PRO A 199 -0.33 19.85 -4.34
CA PRO A 199 -0.91 20.94 -5.12
C PRO A 199 -2.14 20.54 -5.94
N ALA A 200 -2.21 19.27 -6.39
CA ALA A 200 -3.38 18.76 -7.10
C ALA A 200 -4.55 18.52 -6.16
N LEU A 201 -4.28 17.96 -4.96
CA LEU A 201 -5.27 17.76 -3.92
C LEU A 201 -5.86 19.10 -3.46
N GLU A 202 -5.03 20.10 -3.14
CA GLU A 202 -5.49 21.43 -2.70
C GLU A 202 -6.42 22.09 -3.73
N ARG A 203 -6.15 21.91 -5.02
CA ARG A 203 -7.05 22.42 -6.08
C ARG A 203 -8.41 21.71 -6.05
N LEU A 204 -8.45 20.39 -5.84
CA LEU A 204 -9.71 19.66 -5.73
C LEU A 204 -10.53 20.11 -4.51
N LEU A 205 -9.84 20.35 -3.37
CA LEU A 205 -10.49 20.78 -2.13
C LEU A 205 -10.94 22.25 -2.15
N SER A 206 -10.34 23.11 -2.99
CA SER A 206 -10.67 24.55 -3.05
C SER A 206 -11.71 24.92 -4.11
N HIS A 207 -12.12 24.00 -4.97
CA HIS A 207 -13.18 24.19 -5.97
C HIS A 207 -14.58 23.81 -5.45
N GLU A 208 -14.75 23.76 -4.14
CA GLU A 208 -16.00 23.45 -3.45
C GLU A 208 -16.81 24.68 -3.04
#